data_a3462a4e194b784fdf2e65fe1d318695
#
_entry.id   a3462a4e194b784fdf2e65fe1d318695
#
_cell.length_a   1.000
_cell.length_b   1.000
_cell.length_c   1.000
_cell.angle_alpha   90.00
_cell.angle_beta   90.00
_cell.angle_gamma   90.00
#
_symmetry.space_group_name_H-M   'P 1'
#
loop_
_entity.id
_entity.type
_entity.pdbx_description
1 polymer ?
#
loop_
_entity_poly.entity_id
_entity_poly.type
_entity_poly.pdbx_seq_one_letter_code
_entity_poly.pdbx_strand_id
1 'polypeptide(L)'
;MNAFSPWLLFLGIGFAGLAAAQDALKPAAFQRSGTDVFQRISSALDPASCTESAAKSTWMKEYIHIPDRFERQLIVMLPILDHVSYQARKRGLPMEYALIPFVESRFQPKAVAKGGPTGLWQIMPETGRYYGLQIGGKKDGRFSVIQSTDAALSYLQKLQIMFDDWQTGIMAYNAGDSRLRSSLRRQGLTKADADKRLPTGLAPHTYAYVKKIRALSCFMFDPASFGVNLPNDAVFTPLEADTDPIAPAPDNGN
;
A
#
# COMPACT_ATOMS: atom_id res chain seq x y z
N MET A 1 -26.81 -83.99 23.96
CA MET A 1 -27.29 -83.52 22.66
C MET A 1 -26.67 -82.19 22.40
N ASN A 2 -25.80 -82.07 21.42
CA ASN A 2 -24.84 -81.05 21.15
C ASN A 2 -25.46 -79.80 20.45
N ALA A 3 -25.08 -78.59 20.83
CA ALA A 3 -25.30 -77.44 20.04
C ALA A 3 -23.98 -76.64 19.94
N PHE A 4 -23.45 -76.60 18.74
CA PHE A 4 -22.26 -75.82 18.37
C PHE A 4 -22.61 -74.35 18.26
N SER A 5 -21.74 -73.47 18.78
CA SER A 5 -21.76 -72.05 18.59
C SER A 5 -20.67 -71.65 17.56
N PRO A 6 -20.95 -70.85 16.53
CA PRO A 6 -19.91 -70.34 15.61
C PRO A 6 -19.39 -68.96 16.10
N TRP A 7 -18.09 -68.89 16.18
CA TRP A 7 -17.33 -67.68 16.42
C TRP A 7 -17.39 -66.77 15.19
N LEU A 8 -17.91 -65.54 15.35
CA LEU A 8 -17.81 -64.47 14.37
C LEU A 8 -16.48 -63.70 14.59
N LEU A 9 -15.54 -63.86 13.65
CA LEU A 9 -14.35 -63.03 13.54
C LEU A 9 -14.76 -61.69 12.94
N PHE A 10 -14.73 -60.63 13.76
CA PHE A 10 -14.77 -59.24 13.26
C PHE A 10 -13.39 -58.84 12.77
N LEU A 11 -13.21 -58.77 11.44
CA LEU A 11 -12.10 -58.10 10.80
C LEU A 11 -12.24 -56.59 11.01
N GLY A 12 -11.44 -56.03 11.90
CA GLY A 12 -11.26 -54.58 12.04
C GLY A 12 -10.53 -54.02 10.85
N ILE A 13 -11.24 -53.48 9.88
CA ILE A 13 -10.64 -52.68 8.81
C ILE A 13 -10.36 -51.29 9.41
N GLY A 14 -9.06 -51.00 9.56
CA GLY A 14 -8.57 -49.77 10.17
C GLY A 14 -8.97 -48.52 9.38
N PHE A 15 -9.62 -47.61 10.07
CA PHE A 15 -9.92 -46.24 9.62
C PHE A 15 -8.68 -45.34 9.66
N ALA A 16 -7.53 -45.80 9.17
CA ALA A 16 -6.31 -44.98 9.15
C ALA A 16 -6.09 -44.24 7.81
N GLY A 17 -6.96 -44.43 6.82
CA GLY A 17 -6.75 -43.93 5.47
C GLY A 17 -7.46 -42.61 5.09
N LEU A 18 -8.41 -42.10 5.91
CA LEU A 18 -9.19 -40.91 5.52
C LEU A 18 -8.61 -39.58 5.98
N ALA A 19 -7.73 -39.55 6.97
CA ALA A 19 -7.14 -38.28 7.44
C ALA A 19 -6.05 -37.73 6.51
N ALA A 20 -5.31 -38.61 5.82
CA ALA A 20 -4.24 -38.20 4.90
C ALA A 20 -4.76 -37.66 3.55
N ALA A 21 -6.01 -37.94 3.18
CA ALA A 21 -6.60 -37.48 1.92
C ALA A 21 -7.25 -36.08 2.02
N GLN A 22 -7.51 -35.60 3.23
CA GLN A 22 -8.10 -34.27 3.41
C GLN A 22 -7.09 -33.14 3.37
N ASP A 23 -5.80 -33.38 3.64
CA ASP A 23 -4.75 -32.38 3.50
C ASP A 23 -4.30 -32.15 2.03
N ALA A 24 -4.59 -33.08 1.14
CA ALA A 24 -4.24 -32.99 -0.29
C ALA A 24 -5.23 -32.13 -1.11
N LEU A 25 -6.30 -31.63 -0.51
CA LEU A 25 -7.36 -30.86 -1.18
C LEU A 25 -7.49 -29.41 -0.69
N LYS A 26 -6.51 -28.90 0.05
CA LYS A 26 -6.44 -27.44 0.24
C LYS A 26 -6.03 -26.82 -1.10
N PRO A 27 -6.86 -25.96 -1.71
CA PRO A 27 -6.44 -25.24 -2.91
C PRO A 27 -5.12 -24.54 -2.59
N ALA A 28 -4.14 -24.67 -3.50
CA ALA A 28 -2.87 -23.97 -3.36
C ALA A 28 -3.19 -22.49 -3.07
N ALA A 29 -2.62 -21.97 -1.98
CA ALA A 29 -2.86 -20.58 -1.61
C ALA A 29 -2.53 -19.70 -2.83
N PHE A 30 -3.45 -18.82 -3.21
CA PHE A 30 -3.24 -17.88 -4.30
C PHE A 30 -1.95 -17.09 -4.03
N GLN A 31 -1.02 -17.12 -4.98
CA GLN A 31 0.27 -16.45 -4.85
C GLN A 31 0.37 -15.33 -5.89
N ARG A 32 1.12 -14.29 -5.55
CA ARG A 32 1.51 -13.20 -6.43
C ARG A 32 3.03 -13.06 -6.47
N SER A 33 3.52 -12.49 -7.54
CA SER A 33 4.95 -12.18 -7.70
C SER A 33 5.23 -10.69 -7.48
N GLY A 34 6.50 -10.38 -7.26
CA GLY A 34 6.96 -8.99 -7.26
C GLY A 34 6.65 -8.27 -8.56
N THR A 35 6.78 -8.97 -9.71
CA THR A 35 6.41 -8.45 -11.04
C THR A 35 4.97 -7.91 -11.05
N ASP A 36 3.99 -8.66 -10.52
CA ASP A 36 2.58 -8.25 -10.48
C ASP A 36 2.40 -6.92 -9.75
N VAL A 37 3.14 -6.76 -8.65
CA VAL A 37 3.05 -5.56 -7.80
C VAL A 37 3.71 -4.36 -8.46
N PHE A 38 4.96 -4.50 -8.91
CA PHE A 38 5.72 -3.38 -9.45
C PHE A 38 5.17 -2.94 -10.81
N GLN A 39 4.71 -3.85 -11.65
CA GLN A 39 4.05 -3.52 -12.92
C GLN A 39 2.72 -2.79 -12.68
N ARG A 40 1.91 -3.23 -11.70
CA ARG A 40 0.68 -2.52 -11.33
C ARG A 40 0.95 -1.09 -10.92
N ILE A 41 2.00 -0.87 -10.14
CA ILE A 41 2.37 0.48 -9.67
C ILE A 41 2.89 1.31 -10.82
N SER A 42 3.94 0.86 -11.52
CA SER A 42 4.61 1.64 -12.57
C SER A 42 3.66 1.98 -13.73
N SER A 43 2.77 1.06 -14.13
CA SER A 43 1.82 1.31 -15.22
C SER A 43 0.67 2.27 -14.86
N ALA A 44 0.43 2.51 -13.57
CA ALA A 44 -0.66 3.36 -13.10
C ALA A 44 -0.21 4.69 -12.48
N LEU A 45 1.10 4.92 -12.37
CA LEU A 45 1.67 6.22 -11.99
C LEU A 45 1.55 7.21 -13.15
N ASP A 46 1.30 8.48 -12.84
CA ASP A 46 1.37 9.56 -13.81
C ASP A 46 2.83 9.72 -14.31
N PRO A 47 3.11 9.58 -15.63
CA PRO A 47 4.45 9.80 -16.16
C PRO A 47 5.03 11.18 -15.82
N ALA A 48 4.18 12.21 -15.69
CA ALA A 48 4.58 13.56 -15.30
C ALA A 48 4.97 13.64 -13.81
N SER A 49 4.72 12.62 -12.99
CA SER A 49 5.17 12.58 -11.61
C SER A 49 6.69 12.45 -11.50
N CYS A 50 7.35 11.79 -12.46
CA CYS A 50 8.81 11.72 -12.53
C CYS A 50 9.38 12.88 -13.33
N THR A 51 9.91 13.88 -12.63
CA THR A 51 10.62 15.00 -13.25
C THR A 51 12.13 14.80 -13.18
N GLU A 52 12.91 15.50 -14.02
CA GLU A 52 14.39 15.43 -14.00
C GLU A 52 14.96 15.76 -12.59
N SER A 53 14.39 16.76 -11.92
CA SER A 53 14.80 17.11 -10.55
C SER A 53 14.45 16.02 -9.52
N ALA A 54 13.36 15.29 -9.73
CA ALA A 54 12.96 14.18 -8.88
C ALA A 54 13.87 12.95 -9.09
N ALA A 55 14.23 12.65 -10.33
CA ALA A 55 15.16 11.56 -10.66
C ALA A 55 16.56 11.78 -10.07
N LYS A 56 17.00 13.05 -9.92
CA LYS A 56 18.26 13.43 -9.27
C LYS A 56 18.16 13.62 -7.75
N SER A 57 17.08 13.15 -7.11
CA SER A 57 16.80 13.38 -5.68
C SER A 57 17.87 12.80 -4.77
N THR A 58 18.51 13.67 -3.97
CA THR A 58 19.45 13.26 -2.92
C THR A 58 18.74 12.49 -1.81
N TRP A 59 17.49 12.86 -1.49
CA TRP A 59 16.69 12.15 -0.50
C TRP A 59 16.49 10.68 -0.88
N MET A 60 16.25 10.38 -2.17
CA MET A 60 16.05 9.00 -2.59
C MET A 60 17.33 8.19 -2.46
N LYS A 61 18.49 8.77 -2.76
CA LYS A 61 19.80 8.14 -2.55
C LYS A 61 20.07 7.86 -1.07
N GLU A 62 19.75 8.81 -0.20
CA GLU A 62 19.86 8.62 1.27
C GLU A 62 18.85 7.59 1.78
N TYR A 63 17.65 7.57 1.21
CA TYR A 63 16.61 6.63 1.59
C TYR A 63 17.00 5.18 1.26
N ILE A 64 17.54 4.94 0.08
CA ILE A 64 18.03 3.62 -0.36
C ILE A 64 19.32 3.27 0.40
N HIS A 65 20.24 4.21 0.51
CA HIS A 65 21.54 4.17 1.23
C HIS A 65 22.40 2.92 0.93
N ILE A 66 21.86 1.71 1.12
CA ILE A 66 22.49 0.43 0.80
C ILE A 66 21.52 -0.36 -0.08
N PRO A 67 21.73 -0.42 -1.41
CA PRO A 67 20.82 -1.05 -2.36
C PRO A 67 20.42 -2.48 -1.98
N ASP A 68 21.38 -3.36 -1.74
CA ASP A 68 21.10 -4.76 -1.39
C ASP A 68 20.23 -4.92 -0.11
N ARG A 69 20.40 -4.02 0.86
CA ARG A 69 19.57 -4.01 2.06
C ARG A 69 18.16 -3.54 1.72
N PHE A 70 18.04 -2.54 0.87
CA PHE A 70 16.76 -2.01 0.44
C PHE A 70 16.00 -3.05 -0.40
N GLU A 71 16.66 -3.77 -1.29
CA GLU A 71 16.07 -4.89 -2.06
C GLU A 71 15.48 -5.97 -1.13
N ARG A 72 16.23 -6.38 -0.10
CA ARG A 72 15.71 -7.31 0.91
C ARG A 72 14.50 -6.74 1.68
N GLN A 73 14.49 -5.43 1.93
CA GLN A 73 13.34 -4.77 2.56
C GLN A 73 12.12 -4.76 1.62
N LEU A 74 12.32 -4.56 0.32
CA LEU A 74 11.23 -4.63 -0.65
C LEU A 74 10.55 -5.99 -0.65
N ILE A 75 11.29 -7.10 -0.54
CA ILE A 75 10.70 -8.44 -0.43
C ILE A 75 9.75 -8.53 0.78
N VAL A 76 10.17 -8.03 1.94
CA VAL A 76 9.35 -8.03 3.16
C VAL A 76 8.13 -7.10 3.03
N MET A 77 8.25 -6.05 2.24
CA MET A 77 7.17 -5.09 2.00
C MET A 77 6.14 -5.58 0.98
N LEU A 78 6.49 -6.55 0.10
CA LEU A 78 5.64 -6.97 -1.01
C LEU A 78 4.18 -7.23 -0.63
N PRO A 79 3.84 -8.01 0.42
CA PRO A 79 2.45 -8.27 0.76
C PRO A 79 1.68 -6.99 1.14
N ILE A 80 2.35 -6.05 1.80
CA ILE A 80 1.75 -4.77 2.20
C ILE A 80 1.62 -3.84 0.99
N LEU A 81 2.65 -3.75 0.17
CA LEU A 81 2.67 -2.93 -1.04
C LEU A 81 1.63 -3.41 -2.06
N ASP A 82 1.48 -4.73 -2.18
CA ASP A 82 0.42 -5.37 -2.96
C ASP A 82 -0.96 -4.91 -2.50
N HIS A 83 -1.26 -5.09 -1.22
CA HIS A 83 -2.55 -4.69 -0.64
C HIS A 83 -2.83 -3.20 -0.84
N VAL A 84 -1.86 -2.33 -0.53
CA VAL A 84 -2.01 -0.87 -0.64
C VAL A 84 -2.27 -0.44 -2.09
N SER A 85 -1.44 -0.92 -3.04
CA SER A 85 -1.57 -0.55 -4.46
C SER A 85 -2.85 -1.13 -5.10
N TYR A 86 -3.24 -2.34 -4.71
CA TYR A 86 -4.49 -2.94 -5.14
C TYR A 86 -5.71 -2.13 -4.66
N GLN A 87 -5.75 -1.79 -3.37
CA GLN A 87 -6.85 -1.02 -2.78
C GLN A 87 -6.93 0.42 -3.34
N ALA A 88 -5.80 1.05 -3.65
CA ALA A 88 -5.77 2.35 -4.32
C ALA A 88 -6.36 2.25 -5.74
N ARG A 89 -5.92 1.26 -6.54
CA ARG A 89 -6.45 0.99 -7.88
C ARG A 89 -7.94 0.68 -7.87
N LYS A 90 -8.39 -0.19 -6.98
CA LYS A 90 -9.81 -0.58 -6.83
C LYS A 90 -10.73 0.62 -6.58
N ARG A 91 -10.22 1.67 -5.95
CA ARG A 91 -10.93 2.92 -5.68
C ARG A 91 -10.76 3.99 -6.77
N GLY A 92 -10.03 3.70 -7.84
CA GLY A 92 -9.74 4.67 -8.90
C GLY A 92 -8.91 5.86 -8.41
N LEU A 93 -8.07 5.65 -7.38
CA LEU A 93 -7.22 6.70 -6.82
C LEU A 93 -5.88 6.79 -7.58
N PRO A 94 -5.27 7.99 -7.65
CA PRO A 94 -3.90 8.15 -8.14
C PRO A 94 -2.94 7.17 -7.46
N MET A 95 -2.11 6.51 -8.25
CA MET A 95 -1.19 5.49 -7.71
C MET A 95 -0.09 6.09 -6.83
N GLU A 96 0.17 7.38 -6.96
CA GLU A 96 1.05 8.16 -6.09
C GLU A 96 0.65 8.04 -4.62
N TYR A 97 -0.62 7.86 -4.32
CA TYR A 97 -1.10 7.66 -2.96
C TYR A 97 -0.63 6.34 -2.35
N ALA A 98 -0.39 5.31 -3.17
CA ALA A 98 0.18 4.05 -2.69
C ALA A 98 1.66 4.18 -2.26
N LEU A 99 2.33 5.26 -2.64
CA LEU A 99 3.71 5.56 -2.25
C LEU A 99 3.83 6.30 -0.90
N ILE A 100 2.72 6.79 -0.36
CA ILE A 100 2.69 7.52 0.92
C ILE A 100 3.35 6.74 2.07
N PRO A 101 3.08 5.44 2.27
CA PRO A 101 3.69 4.68 3.34
C PRO A 101 5.23 4.59 3.30
N PHE A 102 5.86 4.76 2.12
CA PHE A 102 7.32 4.88 2.04
C PHE A 102 7.84 6.10 2.78
N VAL A 103 7.11 7.22 2.67
CA VAL A 103 7.51 8.49 3.29
C VAL A 103 7.14 8.53 4.76
N GLU A 104 5.98 7.98 5.12
CA GLU A 104 5.43 8.03 6.47
C GLU A 104 6.14 7.09 7.45
N SER A 105 6.28 5.84 7.09
CA SER A 105 6.74 4.80 8.02
C SER A 105 7.82 3.87 7.48
N ARG A 106 8.28 4.06 6.22
CA ARG A 106 9.07 3.05 5.49
C ARG A 106 8.38 1.69 5.46
N PHE A 107 7.07 1.69 5.24
CA PHE A 107 6.22 0.50 5.26
C PHE A 107 6.25 -0.29 6.58
N GLN A 108 6.39 0.39 7.72
CA GLN A 108 6.40 -0.24 9.04
C GLN A 108 5.03 -0.09 9.73
N PRO A 109 4.21 -1.15 9.81
CA PRO A 109 2.87 -1.05 10.40
C PRO A 109 2.87 -0.71 11.90
N LYS A 110 3.99 -0.94 12.60
CA LYS A 110 4.13 -0.67 14.04
C LYS A 110 4.85 0.65 14.35
N ALA A 111 5.11 1.49 13.36
CA ALA A 111 5.76 2.76 13.57
C ALA A 111 4.93 3.70 14.44
N VAL A 112 5.59 4.39 15.37
CA VAL A 112 4.97 5.41 16.24
C VAL A 112 5.86 6.64 16.22
N ALA A 113 5.30 7.80 15.84
CA ALA A 113 6.00 9.07 15.87
C ALA A 113 5.61 9.91 17.09
N LYS A 114 6.51 10.82 17.45
CA LYS A 114 6.24 11.80 18.51
C LYS A 114 5.05 12.69 18.12
N GLY A 115 4.10 12.86 19.03
CA GLY A 115 2.90 13.67 18.77
C GLY A 115 1.69 12.89 18.30
N GLY A 116 1.77 11.57 18.19
CA GLY A 116 0.62 10.70 18.03
C GLY A 116 0.39 10.03 16.67
N PRO A 117 1.07 10.44 15.55
CA PRO A 117 0.95 9.70 14.31
C PRO A 117 1.40 8.25 14.49
N THR A 118 0.66 7.29 13.94
CA THR A 118 0.88 5.87 14.25
C THR A 118 0.58 4.99 13.04
N GLY A 119 1.34 3.89 12.93
CA GLY A 119 1.12 2.82 11.98
C GLY A 119 1.72 3.09 10.60
N LEU A 120 1.34 2.25 9.64
CA LEU A 120 1.78 2.27 8.25
C LEU A 120 1.64 3.67 7.62
N TRP A 121 0.49 4.29 7.86
CA TRP A 121 0.04 5.55 7.27
C TRP A 121 0.26 6.78 8.15
N GLN A 122 0.83 6.61 9.35
CA GLN A 122 1.05 7.66 10.35
C GLN A 122 -0.23 8.48 10.61
N ILE A 123 -1.35 7.77 10.83
CA ILE A 123 -2.67 8.38 11.03
C ILE A 123 -2.74 9.01 12.42
N MET A 124 -3.18 10.27 12.49
CA MET A 124 -3.50 10.94 13.75
C MET A 124 -4.73 10.30 14.43
N PRO A 125 -4.79 10.27 15.76
CA PRO A 125 -5.92 9.65 16.47
C PRO A 125 -7.30 10.17 16.05
N GLU A 126 -7.42 11.49 15.87
CA GLU A 126 -8.68 12.14 15.48
C GLU A 126 -9.11 11.70 14.07
N THR A 127 -8.16 11.71 13.12
CA THR A 127 -8.40 11.26 11.75
C THR A 127 -8.80 9.77 11.74
N GLY A 128 -8.09 8.95 12.52
CA GLY A 128 -8.42 7.52 12.62
C GLY A 128 -9.84 7.28 13.12
N ARG A 129 -10.25 7.95 14.19
CA ARG A 129 -11.63 7.85 14.70
C ARG A 129 -12.67 8.30 13.69
N TYR A 130 -12.40 9.41 13.00
CA TYR A 130 -13.31 9.94 11.97
C TYR A 130 -13.54 8.94 10.83
N TYR A 131 -12.50 8.18 10.46
CA TYR A 131 -12.57 7.14 9.43
C TYR A 131 -12.79 5.73 9.98
N GLY A 132 -13.36 5.62 11.18
CA GLY A 132 -13.89 4.36 11.74
C GLY A 132 -12.89 3.47 12.44
N LEU A 133 -11.65 3.92 12.65
CA LEU A 133 -10.69 3.14 13.41
C LEU A 133 -10.97 3.19 14.90
N GLN A 134 -10.92 2.03 15.54
CA GLN A 134 -10.83 1.97 16.99
C GLN A 134 -9.43 2.45 17.40
N ILE A 135 -9.36 3.47 18.28
CA ILE A 135 -8.11 4.09 18.71
C ILE A 135 -7.91 3.90 20.20
N GLY A 136 -6.74 3.38 20.55
CA GLY A 136 -6.32 3.17 21.93
C GLY A 136 -6.59 1.77 22.45
N GLY A 137 -6.00 1.46 23.62
CA GLY A 137 -6.08 0.13 24.22
C GLY A 137 -5.26 -0.92 23.44
N LYS A 138 -5.62 -2.20 23.64
CA LYS A 138 -4.91 -3.33 23.01
C LYS A 138 -5.21 -3.52 21.52
N LYS A 139 -6.21 -2.82 20.97
CA LYS A 139 -6.71 -2.99 19.59
C LYS A 139 -6.76 -1.67 18.86
N ASP A 140 -5.63 -0.95 18.80
CA ASP A 140 -5.54 0.27 17.98
C ASP A 140 -5.48 -0.10 16.50
N GLY A 141 -6.55 0.23 15.76
CA GLY A 141 -6.70 -0.11 14.34
C GLY A 141 -5.65 0.51 13.41
N ARG A 142 -4.93 1.53 13.87
CA ARG A 142 -3.84 2.15 13.09
C ARG A 142 -2.65 1.21 12.86
N PHE A 143 -2.49 0.18 13.72
CA PHE A 143 -1.48 -0.86 13.54
C PHE A 143 -1.90 -2.00 12.60
N SER A 144 -3.19 -2.08 12.26
CA SER A 144 -3.69 -3.03 11.27
C SER A 144 -3.42 -2.51 9.87
N VAL A 145 -2.70 -3.26 9.05
CA VAL A 145 -2.45 -2.89 7.65
C VAL A 145 -3.77 -2.70 6.91
N ILE A 146 -4.69 -3.65 7.03
CA ILE A 146 -5.97 -3.64 6.33
C ILE A 146 -6.83 -2.46 6.77
N GLN A 147 -7.11 -2.32 8.07
CA GLN A 147 -7.99 -1.27 8.58
C GLN A 147 -7.40 0.13 8.36
N SER A 148 -6.10 0.30 8.60
CA SER A 148 -5.46 1.61 8.41
C SER A 148 -5.35 2.01 6.94
N THR A 149 -5.21 1.04 6.03
CA THR A 149 -5.25 1.30 4.58
C THR A 149 -6.64 1.73 4.14
N ASP A 150 -7.68 1.06 4.62
CA ASP A 150 -9.07 1.46 4.34
C ASP A 150 -9.36 2.89 4.79
N ALA A 151 -9.02 3.23 6.02
CA ALA A 151 -9.19 4.57 6.58
C ALA A 151 -8.38 5.63 5.84
N ALA A 152 -7.10 5.37 5.54
CA ALA A 152 -6.22 6.31 4.85
C ALA A 152 -6.68 6.57 3.41
N LEU A 153 -7.04 5.51 2.66
CA LEU A 153 -7.53 5.66 1.29
C LEU A 153 -8.91 6.33 1.24
N SER A 154 -9.76 6.11 2.23
CA SER A 154 -11.03 6.86 2.36
C SER A 154 -10.79 8.35 2.61
N TYR A 155 -9.79 8.70 3.42
CA TYR A 155 -9.38 10.10 3.57
C TYR A 155 -8.80 10.68 2.28
N LEU A 156 -7.90 9.96 1.61
CA LEU A 156 -7.30 10.38 0.35
C LEU A 156 -8.35 10.52 -0.76
N GLN A 157 -9.36 9.67 -0.80
CA GLN A 157 -10.49 9.79 -1.72
C GLN A 157 -11.26 11.09 -1.52
N LYS A 158 -11.54 11.47 -0.26
CA LYS A 158 -12.11 12.77 0.06
C LYS A 158 -11.23 13.92 -0.41
N LEU A 159 -9.91 13.82 -0.20
CA LEU A 159 -8.96 14.83 -0.64
C LEU A 159 -8.90 14.93 -2.17
N GLN A 160 -8.91 13.79 -2.87
CA GLN A 160 -8.95 13.74 -4.34
C GLN A 160 -10.21 14.41 -4.89
N ILE A 161 -11.37 14.12 -4.33
CA ILE A 161 -12.63 14.79 -4.72
C ILE A 161 -12.56 16.30 -4.46
N MET A 162 -11.93 16.69 -3.35
CA MET A 162 -11.84 18.10 -2.94
C MET A 162 -10.90 18.93 -3.81
N PHE A 163 -9.76 18.36 -4.20
CA PHE A 163 -8.68 19.11 -4.86
C PHE A 163 -8.45 18.73 -6.32
N ASP A 164 -8.89 17.52 -6.76
CA ASP A 164 -8.78 17.00 -8.12
C ASP A 164 -7.36 16.94 -8.70
N ASP A 165 -6.40 16.98 -7.81
CA ASP A 165 -4.98 16.92 -8.12
C ASP A 165 -4.25 16.14 -7.03
N TRP A 166 -3.47 15.12 -7.43
CA TRP A 166 -2.82 14.24 -6.48
C TRP A 166 -1.75 14.94 -5.63
N GLN A 167 -1.06 15.95 -6.18
CA GLN A 167 -0.03 16.69 -5.44
C GLN A 167 -0.65 17.51 -4.31
N THR A 168 -1.72 18.22 -4.64
CA THR A 168 -2.50 19.00 -3.68
C THR A 168 -3.18 18.08 -2.66
N GLY A 169 -3.65 16.91 -3.08
CA GLY A 169 -4.16 15.86 -2.19
C GLY A 169 -3.11 15.39 -1.18
N ILE A 170 -1.89 15.12 -1.63
CA ILE A 170 -0.76 14.74 -0.77
C ILE A 170 -0.35 15.88 0.17
N MET A 171 -0.34 17.12 -0.32
CA MET A 171 -0.08 18.28 0.54
C MET A 171 -1.14 18.41 1.63
N ALA A 172 -2.41 18.16 1.30
CA ALA A 172 -3.52 18.17 2.26
C ALA A 172 -3.42 17.01 3.27
N TYR A 173 -2.99 15.83 2.84
CA TYR A 173 -2.74 14.71 3.73
C TYR A 173 -1.69 15.05 4.79
N ASN A 174 -0.57 15.64 4.36
CA ASN A 174 0.53 16.01 5.25
C ASN A 174 0.24 17.25 6.12
N ALA A 175 -0.33 18.32 5.56
CA ALA A 175 -0.53 19.59 6.25
C ALA A 175 -1.89 19.73 6.96
N GLY A 176 -2.86 18.89 6.60
CA GLY A 176 -4.26 19.01 6.93
C GLY A 176 -5.06 19.81 5.90
N ASP A 177 -6.23 19.28 5.51
CA ASP A 177 -7.10 19.84 4.46
C ASP A 177 -7.55 21.29 4.77
N SER A 178 -7.84 21.61 6.01
CA SER A 178 -8.25 22.96 6.42
C SER A 178 -7.16 24.00 6.21
N ARG A 179 -5.90 23.64 6.52
CA ARG A 179 -4.74 24.51 6.31
C ARG A 179 -4.48 24.75 4.83
N LEU A 180 -4.58 23.70 4.02
CA LEU A 180 -4.41 23.79 2.57
C LEU A 180 -5.50 24.67 1.95
N ARG A 181 -6.77 24.44 2.28
CA ARG A 181 -7.88 25.27 1.80
C ARG A 181 -7.71 26.75 2.17
N SER A 182 -7.24 27.03 3.38
CA SER A 182 -6.95 28.40 3.81
C SER A 182 -5.82 29.02 3.01
N SER A 183 -4.79 28.25 2.65
CA SER A 183 -3.70 28.71 1.79
C SER A 183 -4.20 29.05 0.38
N LEU A 184 -4.97 28.16 -0.25
CA LEU A 184 -5.56 28.39 -1.57
C LEU A 184 -6.44 29.66 -1.58
N ARG A 185 -7.35 29.81 -0.61
CA ARG A 185 -8.23 30.99 -0.52
C ARG A 185 -7.45 32.29 -0.40
N ARG A 186 -6.41 32.34 0.42
CA ARG A 186 -5.57 33.56 0.56
C ARG A 186 -4.89 33.98 -0.73
N GLN A 187 -4.69 33.07 -1.66
CA GLN A 187 -4.03 33.30 -2.93
C GLN A 187 -5.01 33.46 -4.09
N GLY A 188 -6.32 33.39 -3.83
CA GLY A 188 -7.34 33.40 -4.87
C GLY A 188 -7.26 32.18 -5.81
N LEU A 189 -6.63 31.08 -5.36
CA LEU A 189 -6.50 29.86 -6.15
C LEU A 189 -7.72 28.99 -5.96
N THR A 190 -8.19 28.41 -7.07
CA THR A 190 -9.28 27.44 -7.15
C THR A 190 -8.74 26.02 -7.33
N LYS A 191 -9.63 25.04 -7.34
CA LYS A 191 -9.31 23.66 -7.71
C LYS A 191 -8.66 23.57 -9.10
N ALA A 192 -9.12 24.35 -10.07
CA ALA A 192 -8.61 24.36 -11.44
C ALA A 192 -7.18 24.95 -11.58
N ASP A 193 -6.65 25.55 -10.53
CA ASP A 193 -5.31 26.11 -10.52
C ASP A 193 -4.30 25.21 -9.80
N ALA A 194 -4.79 24.18 -9.10
CA ALA A 194 -3.99 23.33 -8.23
C ALA A 194 -2.95 22.50 -8.99
N ASP A 195 -3.28 22.06 -10.20
CA ASP A 195 -2.40 21.31 -11.10
C ASP A 195 -1.30 22.19 -11.71
N LYS A 196 -1.54 23.48 -11.85
CA LYS A 196 -0.63 24.45 -12.49
C LYS A 196 0.29 25.16 -11.52
N ARG A 197 -0.18 25.38 -10.28
CA ARG A 197 0.54 26.15 -9.28
C ARG A 197 0.28 25.62 -7.87
N LEU A 198 1.33 25.08 -7.24
CA LEU A 198 1.24 24.69 -5.85
C LEU A 198 0.95 25.88 -4.93
N PRO A 199 0.05 25.72 -3.95
CA PRO A 199 -0.23 26.79 -2.98
C PRO A 199 1.00 27.14 -2.17
N THR A 200 1.20 28.42 -1.83
CA THR A 200 2.33 28.93 -1.04
C THR A 200 1.95 29.11 0.43
N GLY A 201 2.94 29.37 1.30
CA GLY A 201 2.69 29.66 2.72
C GLY A 201 2.35 28.43 3.57
N LEU A 202 2.71 27.25 3.09
CA LEU A 202 2.73 26.02 3.88
C LEU A 202 4.13 25.75 4.45
N ALA A 203 4.22 24.85 5.40
CA ALA A 203 5.50 24.48 5.98
C ALA A 203 6.44 23.83 4.94
N PRO A 204 7.76 24.06 4.98
CA PRO A 204 8.72 23.53 4.01
C PRO A 204 8.65 22.01 3.86
N HIS A 205 8.35 21.28 4.93
CA HIS A 205 8.24 19.82 4.90
C HIS A 205 7.06 19.33 4.03
N THR A 206 5.99 20.12 3.90
CA THR A 206 4.85 19.78 3.03
C THR A 206 5.24 19.79 1.55
N TYR A 207 6.07 20.75 1.12
CA TYR A 207 6.61 20.77 -0.25
C TYR A 207 7.63 19.65 -0.47
N ALA A 208 8.46 19.37 0.55
CA ALA A 208 9.41 18.27 0.52
C ALA A 208 8.69 16.92 0.38
N TYR A 209 7.49 16.82 0.93
CA TYR A 209 6.69 15.59 0.87
C TYR A 209 6.30 15.26 -0.59
N VAL A 210 5.80 16.22 -1.35
CA VAL A 210 5.50 16.05 -2.78
C VAL A 210 6.77 15.65 -3.56
N LYS A 211 7.91 16.33 -3.29
CA LYS A 211 9.19 15.98 -3.93
C LYS A 211 9.62 14.54 -3.66
N LYS A 212 9.37 14.04 -2.45
CA LYS A 212 9.66 12.65 -2.08
C LYS A 212 8.80 11.65 -2.83
N ILE A 213 7.50 11.92 -2.97
CA ILE A 213 6.60 11.05 -3.76
C ILE A 213 7.02 11.06 -5.23
N ARG A 214 7.34 12.23 -5.82
CA ARG A 214 7.88 12.29 -7.19
C ARG A 214 9.17 11.47 -7.36
N ALA A 215 10.09 11.55 -6.38
CA ALA A 215 11.32 10.74 -6.43
C ALA A 215 11.05 9.24 -6.35
N LEU A 216 10.05 8.82 -5.55
CA LEU A 216 9.57 7.44 -5.51
C LEU A 216 8.91 7.02 -6.81
N SER A 217 8.16 7.90 -7.49
CA SER A 217 7.62 7.62 -8.82
C SER A 217 8.74 7.38 -9.83
N CYS A 218 9.79 8.22 -9.84
CA CYS A 218 10.96 7.99 -10.69
C CYS A 218 11.63 6.65 -10.39
N PHE A 219 11.78 6.31 -9.11
CA PHE A 219 12.33 5.01 -8.69
C PHE A 219 11.47 3.84 -9.22
N MET A 220 10.15 3.94 -9.18
CA MET A 220 9.26 2.89 -9.68
C MET A 220 9.31 2.75 -11.21
N PHE A 221 9.60 3.83 -11.95
CA PHE A 221 9.78 3.78 -13.41
C PHE A 221 11.14 3.22 -13.81
N ASP A 222 12.20 3.60 -13.10
CA ASP A 222 13.57 3.20 -13.42
C ASP A 222 14.39 2.92 -12.13
N PRO A 223 14.16 1.77 -11.49
CA PRO A 223 14.87 1.40 -10.27
C PRO A 223 16.38 1.20 -10.48
N ALA A 224 16.79 0.81 -11.70
CA ALA A 224 18.19 0.58 -12.03
C ALA A 224 19.02 1.87 -11.95
N SER A 225 18.44 3.03 -12.28
CA SER A 225 19.12 4.34 -12.15
C SER A 225 19.45 4.69 -10.69
N PHE A 226 18.79 4.02 -9.74
CA PHE A 226 19.05 4.13 -8.29
C PHE A 226 19.93 2.99 -7.76
N GLY A 227 20.42 2.11 -8.61
CA GLY A 227 21.26 0.97 -8.26
C GLY A 227 20.50 -0.16 -7.55
N VAL A 228 19.19 -0.31 -7.81
CA VAL A 228 18.30 -1.29 -7.18
C VAL A 228 17.74 -2.24 -8.23
N ASN A 229 17.77 -3.54 -7.92
CA ASN A 229 17.04 -4.55 -8.67
C ASN A 229 15.74 -4.85 -7.91
N LEU A 230 14.60 -4.66 -8.58
CA LEU A 230 13.32 -5.01 -7.98
C LEU A 230 13.23 -6.53 -7.81
N PRO A 231 12.70 -7.03 -6.68
CA PRO A 231 12.53 -8.47 -6.45
C PRO A 231 11.33 -9.01 -7.23
N ASN A 232 11.41 -8.96 -8.55
CA ASN A 232 10.34 -9.34 -9.47
C ASN A 232 9.93 -10.83 -9.33
N ASP A 233 10.90 -11.70 -9.09
CA ASP A 233 10.69 -13.16 -8.97
C ASP A 233 10.26 -13.60 -7.55
N ALA A 234 10.24 -12.68 -6.58
CA ALA A 234 9.80 -12.99 -5.24
C ALA A 234 8.30 -13.31 -5.22
N VAL A 235 7.96 -14.47 -4.67
CA VAL A 235 6.59 -14.98 -4.59
C VAL A 235 6.09 -14.85 -3.15
N PHE A 236 4.84 -14.40 -2.97
CA PHE A 236 4.24 -14.20 -1.66
C PHE A 236 2.74 -14.51 -1.67
N THR A 237 2.18 -14.73 -0.48
CA THR A 237 0.73 -14.83 -0.29
C THR A 237 0.17 -13.44 0.02
N PRO A 238 -0.82 -12.94 -0.74
CA PRO A 238 -1.50 -11.69 -0.44
C PRO A 238 -2.12 -11.65 0.95
N LEU A 239 -2.24 -10.44 1.54
CA LEU A 239 -2.86 -10.27 2.86
C LEU A 239 -4.37 -10.56 2.86
N GLU A 240 -5.02 -10.36 1.74
CA GLU A 240 -6.42 -10.72 1.49
C GLU A 240 -6.48 -11.56 0.21
N ALA A 241 -7.36 -12.55 0.21
CA ALA A 241 -7.63 -13.33 -1.00
C ALA A 241 -8.50 -12.48 -1.94
N ASP A 242 -7.85 -11.69 -2.77
CA ASP A 242 -8.52 -10.98 -3.86
C ASP A 242 -8.80 -11.97 -4.99
N THR A 243 -10.06 -12.20 -5.26
CA THR A 243 -10.53 -13.11 -6.31
C THR A 243 -10.64 -12.44 -7.69
N ASP A 244 -10.47 -11.12 -7.76
CA ASP A 244 -10.52 -10.43 -9.03
C ASP A 244 -9.21 -10.63 -9.81
N PRO A 245 -9.27 -11.20 -11.03
CA PRO A 245 -8.10 -11.25 -11.91
C PRO A 245 -7.63 -9.82 -12.16
N ILE A 246 -6.31 -9.62 -12.17
CA ILE A 246 -5.71 -8.33 -12.54
C ILE A 246 -6.16 -8.03 -13.97
N ALA A 247 -7.16 -7.17 -14.11
CA ALA A 247 -7.51 -6.68 -15.44
C ALA A 247 -6.25 -6.01 -16.02
N PRO A 248 -5.83 -6.34 -17.24
CA PRO A 248 -4.72 -5.65 -17.89
C PRO A 248 -5.00 -4.14 -17.85
N ALA A 249 -3.94 -3.34 -17.75
CA ALA A 249 -4.07 -1.89 -17.86
C ALA A 249 -4.85 -1.56 -19.14
N PRO A 250 -5.75 -0.56 -19.13
CA PRO A 250 -6.44 -0.15 -20.34
C PRO A 250 -5.36 0.14 -21.39
N ASP A 251 -5.50 -0.52 -22.53
CA ASP A 251 -4.71 -0.27 -23.71
C ASP A 251 -4.94 1.20 -24.10
N ASN A 252 -3.97 2.03 -23.79
CA ASN A 252 -3.95 3.41 -24.27
C ASN A 252 -3.55 3.32 -25.73
N GLY A 253 -4.51 2.91 -26.58
CA GLY A 253 -4.37 2.85 -28.01
C GLY A 253 -3.76 4.16 -28.53
N ASN A 254 -2.63 4.01 -29.22
CA ASN A 254 -1.99 5.04 -30.07
C ASN A 254 -2.95 5.61 -31.11
#